data_d210e7f30555a1661eaf1384a0cf62a3
#
_entry.id   d210e7f30555a1661eaf1384a0cf62a3
#
_cell.length_a   1.000
_cell.length_b   1.000
_cell.length_c   1.000
_cell.angle_alpha   90.00
_cell.angle_beta   90.00
_cell.angle_gamma   90.00
#
_symmetry.space_group_name_H-M   'P 1'
#
loop_
_entity.id
_entity.type
_entity.pdbx_description
1 polymer ?
#
loop_
_entity_poly.entity_id
_entity_poly.type
_entity_poly.pdbx_seq_one_letter_code
_entity_poly.pdbx_strand_id
1 'polypeptide(L)'
;LLTVIYIKDPPEFSVFPTLLLAVTLYRLGLNVASTRLILLEADAGSVIQSFGTFVVGGNYVVGAVIFLILVIINFVVITKGTGRIAEVTARFTLDAMPGKQMSIDAELNAGIITESDALRQREKIQKDADFYGSMDGASKFVRGDAIAGIFITVVNVIGGILIGFFQRDMPIADALQTYTILSIGDGLVSQIPAIIVSIAAGILVTRSSEESNLGEFVGRQLTIHPRAVGIAGVMLMAFAFFLSDTFWPFFILASLCFATAYFLKKNALENPDIEELSADSDASLGGAPLPQSGQPRLSGGEDVAHAESGPTKSPMESAIEQEVFGLEMGYGLLVLADKKKGGDLLERITGARTNFAKEMGMLLPTIGVRDNIELEPNEYRLLLRGKEIARSSVLPERVLAMNM
;
A
#
# COMPACT_ATOMS: atom_id res chain seq x y z
N LEU A 1 19.68 5.20 -2.22
CA LEU A 1 18.37 5.38 -2.80
C LEU A 1 18.27 4.73 -4.18
N LEU A 2 19.17 5.03 -5.13
CA LEU A 2 19.16 4.44 -6.47
C LEU A 2 19.17 2.91 -6.40
N THR A 3 20.05 2.31 -5.61
CA THR A 3 20.11 0.85 -5.40
C THR A 3 18.76 0.28 -4.98
N VAL A 4 18.07 0.94 -4.03
CA VAL A 4 16.77 0.51 -3.52
C VAL A 4 15.68 0.50 -4.62
N ILE A 5 15.76 1.40 -5.59
CA ILE A 5 14.81 1.44 -6.72
C ILE A 5 14.97 0.24 -7.64
N TYR A 6 16.20 -0.28 -7.81
CA TYR A 6 16.51 -1.38 -8.73
C TYR A 6 16.45 -2.78 -8.11
N ILE A 7 16.43 -2.92 -6.78
CA ILE A 7 16.31 -4.21 -6.09
C ILE A 7 14.95 -4.81 -6.41
N LYS A 8 14.87 -6.10 -6.63
CA LYS A 8 13.62 -6.82 -6.90
C LYS A 8 12.97 -7.28 -5.60
N ASP A 9 13.68 -7.93 -4.74
CA ASP A 9 13.21 -8.49 -3.48
C ASP A 9 13.87 -7.75 -2.30
N PRO A 10 13.13 -7.12 -1.35
CA PRO A 10 13.73 -6.38 -0.24
C PRO A 10 14.77 -7.13 0.56
N PRO A 11 14.61 -8.43 0.91
CA PRO A 11 15.60 -9.21 1.64
C PRO A 11 16.91 -9.46 0.89
N GLU A 12 16.96 -9.27 -0.45
CA GLU A 12 18.22 -9.35 -1.21
C GLU A 12 19.22 -8.29 -0.72
N PHE A 13 18.72 -7.18 -0.19
CA PHE A 13 19.55 -6.13 0.39
C PHE A 13 19.71 -6.28 1.91
N SER A 14 20.08 -7.47 2.35
CA SER A 14 20.23 -7.83 3.77
C SER A 14 21.18 -6.93 4.57
N VAL A 15 22.13 -6.29 3.90
CA VAL A 15 23.09 -5.34 4.52
C VAL A 15 22.45 -3.98 4.82
N PHE A 16 21.29 -3.66 4.26
CA PHE A 16 20.67 -2.33 4.36
C PHE A 16 20.41 -1.87 5.80
N PRO A 17 19.86 -2.69 6.72
CA PRO A 17 19.69 -2.30 8.13
C PRO A 17 21.02 -1.93 8.80
N THR A 18 22.08 -2.68 8.56
CA THR A 18 23.43 -2.40 9.07
C THR A 18 24.00 -1.11 8.48
N LEU A 19 23.77 -0.88 7.19
CA LEU A 19 24.18 0.35 6.51
C LEU A 19 23.44 1.56 7.08
N LEU A 20 22.15 1.45 7.42
CA LEU A 20 21.40 2.51 8.10
C LEU A 20 22.05 2.87 9.44
N LEU A 21 22.43 1.87 10.25
CA LEU A 21 23.11 2.12 11.52
C LEU A 21 24.47 2.81 11.32
N ALA A 22 25.27 2.35 10.39
CA ALA A 22 26.59 2.92 10.10
C ALA A 22 26.47 4.37 9.61
N VAL A 23 25.53 4.66 8.71
CA VAL A 23 25.29 6.02 8.19
C VAL A 23 24.77 6.96 9.29
N THR A 24 23.87 6.49 10.16
CA THR A 24 23.36 7.31 11.27
C THR A 24 24.46 7.64 12.28
N LEU A 25 25.31 6.68 12.62
CA LEU A 25 26.47 6.94 13.50
C LEU A 25 27.48 7.90 12.87
N TYR A 26 27.77 7.74 11.58
CA TYR A 26 28.66 8.66 10.86
C TYR A 26 28.10 10.10 10.85
N ARG A 27 26.79 10.25 10.58
CA ARG A 27 26.10 11.55 10.63
C ARG A 27 26.15 12.19 12.01
N LEU A 28 25.94 11.39 13.08
CA LEU A 28 26.04 11.89 14.44
C LEU A 28 27.46 12.42 14.72
N GLY A 29 28.50 11.71 14.26
CA GLY A 29 29.87 12.17 14.34
C GLY A 29 30.12 13.48 13.60
N LEU A 30 29.54 13.64 12.39
CA LEU A 30 29.62 14.89 11.63
C LEU A 30 28.89 16.04 12.36
N ASN A 31 27.71 15.81 12.91
CA ASN A 31 26.95 16.81 13.65
C ASN A 31 27.71 17.29 14.92
N VAL A 32 28.43 16.40 15.60
CA VAL A 32 29.29 16.79 16.72
C VAL A 32 30.48 17.62 16.24
N ALA A 33 31.08 17.26 15.10
CA ALA A 33 32.20 18.00 14.52
C ALA A 33 31.77 19.41 14.07
N SER A 34 30.64 19.53 13.37
CA SER A 34 30.11 20.85 12.96
C SER A 34 29.71 21.70 14.16
N THR A 35 29.08 21.12 15.18
CA THR A 35 28.80 21.79 16.45
C THR A 35 30.07 22.41 17.07
N ARG A 36 31.16 21.62 17.10
CA ARG A 36 32.43 22.13 17.63
C ARG A 36 32.94 23.32 16.83
N LEU A 37 32.91 23.28 15.50
CA LEU A 37 33.34 24.40 14.66
C LEU A 37 32.45 25.63 14.86
N ILE A 38 31.12 25.46 14.89
CA ILE A 38 30.18 26.55 15.13
C ILE A 38 30.47 27.24 16.46
N LEU A 39 30.62 26.48 17.54
CA LEU A 39 30.79 27.05 18.88
C LEU A 39 32.18 27.62 19.11
N LEU A 40 33.26 26.95 18.63
CA LEU A 40 34.63 27.39 18.85
C LEU A 40 35.11 28.45 17.86
N GLU A 41 34.67 28.41 16.60
CA GLU A 41 35.20 29.24 15.55
C GLU A 41 34.21 30.29 15.03
N ALA A 42 32.91 30.14 15.36
CA ALA A 42 31.78 30.87 14.75
C ALA A 42 31.79 30.73 13.20
N ASP A 43 32.29 29.61 12.74
CA ASP A 43 32.32 29.21 11.34
C ASP A 43 31.96 27.71 11.22
N ALA A 44 31.29 27.35 10.18
CA ALA A 44 30.91 25.95 9.90
C ALA A 44 31.22 25.59 8.45
N GLY A 45 32.00 26.40 7.78
CA GLY A 45 32.34 26.25 6.37
C GLY A 45 31.28 26.83 5.41
N SER A 46 31.71 27.06 4.18
CA SER A 46 30.96 27.82 3.16
C SER A 46 29.61 27.15 2.80
N VAL A 47 29.51 25.84 2.84
CA VAL A 47 28.27 25.12 2.51
C VAL A 47 27.19 25.39 3.56
N ILE A 48 27.49 25.19 4.84
CA ILE A 48 26.56 25.44 5.96
C ILE A 48 26.14 26.89 5.96
N GLN A 49 27.11 27.82 5.81
CA GLN A 49 26.84 29.25 5.78
C GLN A 49 25.92 29.62 4.60
N SER A 50 26.16 29.07 3.40
CA SER A 50 25.33 29.34 2.20
C SER A 50 23.89 28.86 2.40
N PHE A 51 23.69 27.65 2.93
CA PHE A 51 22.34 27.15 3.25
C PHE A 51 21.64 27.99 4.30
N GLY A 52 22.36 28.40 5.35
CA GLY A 52 21.83 29.28 6.39
C GLY A 52 21.40 30.63 5.84
N THR A 53 22.26 31.28 5.08
CA THR A 53 21.95 32.59 4.47
C THR A 53 20.84 32.53 3.46
N PHE A 54 20.76 31.45 2.69
CA PHE A 54 19.69 31.24 1.71
C PHE A 54 18.30 31.17 2.37
N VAL A 55 18.18 30.45 3.49
CA VAL A 55 16.89 30.28 4.18
C VAL A 55 16.55 31.48 5.04
N VAL A 56 17.55 32.10 5.67
CA VAL A 56 17.33 33.29 6.51
C VAL A 56 16.97 34.53 5.68
N GLY A 57 17.50 34.66 4.44
CA GLY A 57 17.09 35.71 3.50
C GLY A 57 17.18 37.14 4.07
N GLY A 58 18.12 37.41 4.99
CA GLY A 58 18.29 38.72 5.65
C GLY A 58 17.41 38.92 6.88
N ASN A 59 16.46 38.06 7.19
CA ASN A 59 15.63 38.12 8.40
C ASN A 59 15.69 36.81 9.17
N TYR A 60 16.49 36.79 10.24
CA TYR A 60 16.72 35.60 11.06
C TYR A 60 15.46 35.06 11.74
N VAL A 61 14.45 35.90 12.03
CA VAL A 61 13.17 35.44 12.63
C VAL A 61 12.37 34.64 11.59
N VAL A 62 12.26 35.14 10.37
CA VAL A 62 11.58 34.45 9.27
C VAL A 62 12.31 33.14 8.95
N GLY A 63 13.63 33.16 8.87
CA GLY A 63 14.45 31.97 8.64
C GLY A 63 14.26 30.90 9.73
N ALA A 64 14.22 31.32 11.00
CA ALA A 64 13.95 30.39 12.10
C ALA A 64 12.55 29.73 12.01
N VAL A 65 11.53 30.51 11.64
CA VAL A 65 10.16 29.95 11.45
C VAL A 65 10.13 28.96 10.29
N ILE A 66 10.71 29.30 9.13
CA ILE A 66 10.79 28.40 7.97
C ILE A 66 11.56 27.13 8.35
N PHE A 67 12.70 27.27 9.00
CA PHE A 67 13.49 26.13 9.46
C PHE A 67 12.68 25.22 10.40
N LEU A 68 11.96 25.79 11.37
CA LEU A 68 11.13 25.03 12.29
C LEU A 68 10.04 24.22 11.54
N ILE A 69 9.41 24.84 10.55
CA ILE A 69 8.41 24.14 9.71
C ILE A 69 9.06 22.97 8.97
N LEU A 70 10.23 23.17 8.36
CA LEU A 70 10.94 22.11 7.64
C LEU A 70 11.37 20.98 8.57
N VAL A 71 11.85 21.28 9.77
CA VAL A 71 12.20 20.30 10.81
C VAL A 71 10.97 19.48 11.21
N ILE A 72 9.83 20.13 11.46
CA ILE A 72 8.59 19.45 11.84
C ILE A 72 8.13 18.52 10.72
N ILE A 73 8.11 18.99 9.46
CA ILE A 73 7.72 18.16 8.31
C ILE A 73 8.66 16.96 8.20
N ASN A 74 9.97 17.17 8.23
CA ASN A 74 10.95 16.08 8.13
C ASN A 74 10.78 15.06 9.26
N PHE A 75 10.66 15.52 10.50
CA PHE A 75 10.55 14.61 11.64
C PHE A 75 9.18 13.90 11.71
N VAL A 76 8.07 14.66 11.64
CA VAL A 76 6.72 14.12 11.87
C VAL A 76 6.22 13.35 10.66
N VAL A 77 6.40 13.90 9.45
CA VAL A 77 5.85 13.28 8.24
C VAL A 77 6.80 12.21 7.70
N ILE A 78 8.07 12.56 7.47
CA ILE A 78 9.01 11.65 6.80
C ILE A 78 9.54 10.61 7.80
N THR A 79 10.29 11.01 8.81
CA THR A 79 11.01 10.07 9.67
C THR A 79 10.08 9.22 10.55
N LYS A 80 9.07 9.83 11.17
CA LYS A 80 8.09 9.11 11.99
C LYS A 80 7.17 8.25 11.11
N GLY A 81 6.81 8.74 9.93
CA GLY A 81 5.97 8.02 8.96
C GLY A 81 6.65 6.76 8.46
N THR A 82 7.87 6.87 7.94
CA THR A 82 8.64 5.70 7.44
C THR A 82 8.96 4.69 8.54
N GLY A 83 9.31 5.17 9.75
CA GLY A 83 9.53 4.29 10.89
C GLY A 83 8.26 3.53 11.31
N ARG A 84 7.07 4.14 11.20
CA ARG A 84 5.81 3.46 11.49
C ARG A 84 5.47 2.40 10.44
N ILE A 85 5.72 2.70 9.17
CA ILE A 85 5.55 1.73 8.08
C ILE A 85 6.47 0.52 8.32
N ALA A 86 7.76 0.74 8.61
CA ALA A 86 8.71 -0.34 8.89
C ALA A 86 8.26 -1.22 10.06
N GLU A 87 7.82 -0.62 11.15
CA GLU A 87 7.30 -1.32 12.34
C GLU A 87 6.09 -2.20 12.01
N VAL A 88 5.12 -1.64 11.28
CA VAL A 88 3.87 -2.35 10.94
C VAL A 88 4.14 -3.48 9.96
N THR A 89 4.95 -3.24 8.93
CA THR A 89 5.31 -4.28 7.95
C THR A 89 6.10 -5.42 8.60
N ALA A 90 7.08 -5.10 9.45
CA ALA A 90 7.82 -6.11 10.21
C ALA A 90 6.90 -6.98 11.06
N ARG A 91 5.96 -6.35 11.78
CA ARG A 91 4.98 -7.08 12.59
C ARG A 91 4.12 -8.02 11.75
N PHE A 92 3.51 -7.53 10.65
CA PHE A 92 2.69 -8.38 9.80
C PHE A 92 3.47 -9.54 9.16
N THR A 93 4.72 -9.32 8.76
CA THR A 93 5.57 -10.36 8.21
C THR A 93 5.88 -11.43 9.25
N LEU A 94 6.22 -11.02 10.48
CA LEU A 94 6.52 -11.94 11.57
C LEU A 94 5.28 -12.70 12.05
N ASP A 95 4.13 -12.03 12.16
CA ASP A 95 2.87 -12.64 12.58
C ASP A 95 2.35 -13.66 11.53
N ALA A 96 2.62 -13.43 10.24
CA ALA A 96 2.26 -14.34 9.16
C ALA A 96 3.19 -15.58 9.04
N MET A 97 4.36 -15.56 9.67
CA MET A 97 5.38 -16.60 9.52
C MET A 97 4.89 -18.00 9.93
N PRO A 98 4.22 -18.21 11.08
CA PRO A 98 3.72 -19.53 11.45
C PRO A 98 2.71 -20.10 10.43
N GLY A 99 1.83 -19.25 9.88
CA GLY A 99 0.87 -19.64 8.85
C GLY A 99 1.55 -20.08 7.55
N LYS A 100 2.59 -19.36 7.11
CA LYS A 100 3.38 -19.75 5.93
C LYS A 100 4.12 -21.07 6.16
N GLN A 101 4.69 -21.30 7.37
CA GLN A 101 5.36 -22.56 7.70
C GLN A 101 4.38 -23.74 7.69
N MET A 102 3.16 -23.57 8.24
CA MET A 102 2.11 -24.59 8.21
C MET A 102 1.65 -24.91 6.78
N SER A 103 1.60 -23.91 5.89
CA SER A 103 1.28 -24.12 4.47
C SER A 103 2.34 -24.97 3.78
N ILE A 104 3.63 -24.67 4.00
CA ILE A 104 4.74 -25.48 3.46
C ILE A 104 4.68 -26.93 3.96
N ASP A 105 4.36 -27.12 5.25
CA ASP A 105 4.24 -28.46 5.83
C ASP A 105 3.07 -29.23 5.22
N ALA A 106 1.94 -28.57 4.97
CA ALA A 106 0.77 -29.16 4.31
C ALA A 106 1.08 -29.53 2.84
N GLU A 107 1.75 -28.66 2.09
CA GLU A 107 2.15 -28.89 0.70
C GLU A 107 3.14 -30.06 0.59
N LEU A 108 4.09 -30.15 1.53
CA LEU A 108 5.06 -31.25 1.61
C LEU A 108 4.35 -32.57 1.93
N ASN A 109 3.44 -32.57 2.92
CA ASN A 109 2.68 -33.77 3.30
C ASN A 109 1.71 -34.23 2.19
N ALA A 110 1.18 -33.30 1.41
CA ALA A 110 0.34 -33.60 0.25
C ALA A 110 1.17 -34.07 -0.99
N GLY A 111 2.49 -34.04 -0.93
CA GLY A 111 3.38 -34.40 -2.04
C GLY A 111 3.39 -33.38 -3.20
N ILE A 112 2.91 -32.18 -2.97
CA ILE A 112 2.86 -31.11 -3.99
C ILE A 112 4.26 -30.52 -4.23
N ILE A 113 5.06 -30.40 -3.17
CA ILE A 113 6.44 -29.91 -3.20
C ILE A 113 7.40 -30.98 -2.72
N THR A 114 8.67 -30.90 -3.16
CA THR A 114 9.73 -31.78 -2.68
C THR A 114 10.30 -31.32 -1.34
N GLU A 115 10.97 -32.19 -0.60
CA GLU A 115 11.65 -31.83 0.66
C GLU A 115 12.69 -30.71 0.45
N SER A 116 13.40 -30.73 -0.69
CA SER A 116 14.35 -29.68 -1.06
C SER A 116 13.68 -28.33 -1.30
N ASP A 117 12.49 -28.33 -1.89
CA ASP A 117 11.72 -27.10 -2.10
C ASP A 117 11.16 -26.55 -0.79
N ALA A 118 10.67 -27.45 0.08
CA ALA A 118 10.21 -27.07 1.42
C ALA A 118 11.32 -26.42 2.25
N LEU A 119 12.53 -26.98 2.22
CA LEU A 119 13.72 -26.39 2.89
C LEU A 119 14.04 -25.01 2.33
N ARG A 120 14.03 -24.83 1.01
CA ARG A 120 14.27 -23.54 0.36
C ARG A 120 13.23 -22.49 0.73
N GLN A 121 11.95 -22.87 0.77
CA GLN A 121 10.87 -21.97 1.16
C GLN A 121 10.96 -21.57 2.64
N ARG A 122 11.28 -22.50 3.54
CA ARG A 122 11.52 -22.19 4.96
C ARG A 122 12.71 -21.24 5.15
N GLU A 123 13.80 -21.47 4.42
CA GLU A 123 14.98 -20.57 4.45
C GLU A 123 14.61 -19.15 3.95
N LYS A 124 13.79 -19.05 2.91
CA LYS A 124 13.28 -17.75 2.43
C LYS A 124 12.47 -17.04 3.51
N ILE A 125 11.52 -17.74 4.16
CA ILE A 125 10.70 -17.16 5.26
C ILE A 125 11.60 -16.69 6.41
N GLN A 126 12.64 -17.44 6.75
CA GLN A 126 13.57 -17.05 7.81
C GLN A 126 14.37 -15.80 7.43
N LYS A 127 14.86 -15.70 6.19
CA LYS A 127 15.56 -14.51 5.68
C LYS A 127 14.66 -13.28 5.68
N ASP A 128 13.39 -13.43 5.29
CA ASP A 128 12.40 -12.36 5.35
C ASP A 128 12.21 -11.87 6.79
N ALA A 129 12.04 -12.80 7.74
CA ALA A 129 11.86 -12.46 9.15
C ALA A 129 13.07 -11.72 9.74
N ASP A 130 14.27 -12.21 9.46
CA ASP A 130 15.54 -11.60 9.93
C ASP A 130 15.73 -10.21 9.34
N PHE A 131 15.41 -10.03 8.06
CA PHE A 131 15.49 -8.74 7.38
C PHE A 131 14.51 -7.72 7.97
N TYR A 132 13.22 -8.06 8.03
CA TYR A 132 12.20 -7.13 8.52
C TYR A 132 12.35 -6.83 10.02
N GLY A 133 12.75 -7.82 10.83
CA GLY A 133 13.08 -7.62 12.24
C GLY A 133 14.25 -6.65 12.44
N SER A 134 15.33 -6.84 11.66
CA SER A 134 16.48 -5.94 11.66
C SER A 134 16.16 -4.54 11.18
N MET A 135 15.26 -4.43 10.19
CA MET A 135 14.81 -3.17 9.62
C MET A 135 13.97 -2.34 10.60
N ASP A 136 13.10 -2.97 11.41
CA ASP A 136 12.39 -2.30 12.49
C ASP A 136 13.36 -1.72 13.51
N GLY A 137 14.38 -2.49 13.92
CA GLY A 137 15.45 -2.05 14.79
C GLY A 137 16.19 -0.84 14.24
N ALA A 138 16.69 -0.93 13.00
CA ALA A 138 17.45 0.14 12.34
C ALA A 138 16.62 1.42 12.15
N SER A 139 15.33 1.31 11.85
CA SER A 139 14.43 2.46 11.70
C SER A 139 14.26 3.25 13.00
N LYS A 140 14.38 2.62 14.17
CA LYS A 140 14.36 3.29 15.47
C LYS A 140 15.60 4.16 15.67
N PHE A 141 16.78 3.72 15.19
CA PHE A 141 18.00 4.53 15.21
C PHE A 141 17.89 5.75 14.31
N VAL A 142 17.33 5.63 13.10
CA VAL A 142 17.09 6.78 12.21
C VAL A 142 16.18 7.81 12.87
N ARG A 143 15.15 7.37 13.60
CA ARG A 143 14.29 8.28 14.38
C ARG A 143 15.06 8.96 15.52
N GLY A 144 15.90 8.20 16.23
CA GLY A 144 16.74 8.75 17.31
C GLY A 144 17.72 9.82 16.82
N ASP A 145 18.34 9.60 15.66
CA ASP A 145 19.25 10.56 15.02
C ASP A 145 18.54 11.87 14.65
N ALA A 146 17.32 11.79 14.09
CA ALA A 146 16.52 12.98 13.79
C ALA A 146 16.19 13.80 15.06
N ILE A 147 15.88 13.13 16.18
CA ILE A 147 15.64 13.78 17.48
C ILE A 147 16.93 14.41 17.99
N ALA A 148 18.04 13.68 17.94
CA ALA A 148 19.35 14.19 18.37
C ALA A 148 19.76 15.44 17.56
N GLY A 149 19.54 15.46 16.25
CA GLY A 149 19.79 16.61 15.40
C GLY A 149 19.01 17.86 15.82
N ILE A 150 17.75 17.73 16.24
CA ILE A 150 16.96 18.85 16.77
C ILE A 150 17.58 19.38 18.06
N PHE A 151 17.94 18.50 19.00
CA PHE A 151 18.58 18.90 20.24
C PHE A 151 19.93 19.59 19.99
N ILE A 152 20.76 19.07 19.09
CA ILE A 152 22.04 19.67 18.72
C ILE A 152 21.82 21.07 18.15
N THR A 153 20.83 21.26 17.27
CA THR A 153 20.53 22.60 16.74
C THR A 153 20.13 23.58 17.83
N VAL A 154 19.29 23.18 18.78
CA VAL A 154 18.89 24.03 19.92
C VAL A 154 20.10 24.37 20.77
N VAL A 155 20.97 23.40 21.06
CA VAL A 155 22.21 23.63 21.81
C VAL A 155 23.15 24.58 21.06
N ASN A 156 23.27 24.42 19.73
CA ASN A 156 24.09 25.30 18.89
C ASN A 156 23.60 26.75 18.92
N VAL A 157 22.28 26.97 18.84
CA VAL A 157 21.71 28.32 18.90
C VAL A 157 21.94 28.94 20.28
N ILE A 158 21.50 28.26 21.33
CA ILE A 158 21.60 28.81 22.71
C ILE A 158 23.07 28.94 23.14
N GLY A 159 23.85 27.87 22.99
CA GLY A 159 25.26 27.83 23.35
C GLY A 159 26.08 28.81 22.54
N GLY A 160 25.80 28.93 21.23
CA GLY A 160 26.48 29.89 20.36
C GLY A 160 26.22 31.35 20.75
N ILE A 161 24.98 31.72 21.05
CA ILE A 161 24.62 33.06 21.50
C ILE A 161 25.35 33.38 22.83
N LEU A 162 25.37 32.46 23.80
CA LEU A 162 26.05 32.63 25.05
C LEU A 162 27.57 32.79 24.86
N ILE A 163 28.19 31.96 24.03
CA ILE A 163 29.63 32.05 23.72
C ILE A 163 29.93 33.35 22.96
N GLY A 164 29.12 33.70 21.96
CA GLY A 164 29.28 34.96 21.23
C GLY A 164 29.24 36.18 22.14
N PHE A 165 28.27 36.22 23.03
CA PHE A 165 28.10 37.35 23.94
C PHE A 165 29.17 37.41 25.08
N PHE A 166 29.37 36.26 25.80
CA PHE A 166 30.23 36.27 27.01
C PHE A 166 31.70 36.00 26.72
N GLN A 167 32.07 35.29 25.66
CA GLN A 167 33.49 34.95 25.40
C GLN A 167 34.09 35.72 24.25
N ARG A 168 33.27 36.20 23.29
CA ARG A 168 33.74 36.90 22.09
C ARG A 168 33.43 38.39 22.11
N ASP A 169 32.82 38.88 23.16
CA ASP A 169 32.40 40.28 23.30
C ASP A 169 31.59 40.82 22.12
N MET A 170 30.82 39.92 21.44
CA MET A 170 29.98 40.30 20.31
C MET A 170 28.73 41.02 20.81
N PRO A 171 28.25 42.05 20.07
CA PRO A 171 26.93 42.60 20.34
C PRO A 171 25.87 41.47 20.24
N ILE A 172 24.89 41.51 21.15
CA ILE A 172 23.89 40.44 21.24
C ILE A 172 23.13 40.22 19.92
N ALA A 173 22.94 41.31 19.14
CA ALA A 173 22.31 41.27 17.83
C ALA A 173 23.16 40.47 16.80
N ASP A 174 24.48 40.70 16.81
CA ASP A 174 25.41 40.03 15.89
C ASP A 174 25.60 38.56 16.29
N ALA A 175 25.65 38.25 17.59
CA ALA A 175 25.69 36.90 18.10
C ALA A 175 24.44 36.12 17.72
N LEU A 176 23.26 36.72 17.91
CA LEU A 176 21.97 36.15 17.47
C LEU A 176 21.97 35.86 15.97
N GLN A 177 22.36 36.84 15.16
CA GLN A 177 22.37 36.68 13.70
C GLN A 177 23.34 35.56 13.27
N THR A 178 24.59 35.61 13.72
CA THR A 178 25.65 34.68 13.30
C THR A 178 25.31 33.23 13.68
N TYR A 179 25.04 32.99 14.96
CA TYR A 179 24.80 31.63 15.44
C TYR A 179 23.47 31.06 14.99
N THR A 180 22.44 31.90 14.76
CA THR A 180 21.19 31.44 14.16
C THR A 180 21.39 31.00 12.72
N ILE A 181 22.11 31.80 11.90
CA ILE A 181 22.41 31.44 10.50
C ILE A 181 23.20 30.14 10.44
N LEU A 182 24.26 30.00 11.22
CA LEU A 182 25.09 28.79 11.23
C LEU A 182 24.33 27.55 11.71
N SER A 183 23.55 27.69 12.79
CA SER A 183 22.77 26.56 13.33
C SER A 183 21.63 26.13 12.41
N ILE A 184 20.95 27.07 11.74
CA ILE A 184 19.92 26.77 10.72
C ILE A 184 20.58 26.08 9.53
N GLY A 185 21.72 26.59 9.06
CA GLY A 185 22.48 26.01 7.96
C GLY A 185 22.91 24.57 8.25
N ASP A 186 23.51 24.34 9.43
CA ASP A 186 23.92 22.99 9.87
C ASP A 186 22.74 22.04 9.96
N GLY A 187 21.63 22.49 10.58
CA GLY A 187 20.40 21.72 10.68
C GLY A 187 19.81 21.34 9.32
N LEU A 188 19.81 22.25 8.34
CA LEU A 188 19.31 21.98 6.99
C LEU A 188 20.20 21.01 6.21
N VAL A 189 21.51 21.24 6.24
CA VAL A 189 22.49 20.36 5.56
C VAL A 189 22.37 18.94 6.11
N SER A 190 22.24 18.79 7.43
CA SER A 190 22.10 17.48 8.07
C SER A 190 20.76 16.78 7.75
N GLN A 191 19.70 17.53 7.39
CA GLN A 191 18.41 16.96 7.04
C GLN A 191 18.41 16.27 5.66
N ILE A 192 19.21 16.73 4.69
CA ILE A 192 19.22 16.18 3.33
C ILE A 192 19.55 14.68 3.33
N PRO A 193 20.65 14.19 3.92
CA PRO A 193 20.91 12.77 4.02
C PRO A 193 19.84 12.01 4.83
N ALA A 194 19.26 12.63 5.88
CA ALA A 194 18.20 12.02 6.68
C ALA A 194 16.96 11.71 5.83
N ILE A 195 16.54 12.66 5.02
CA ILE A 195 15.38 12.49 4.11
C ILE A 195 15.65 11.37 3.12
N ILE A 196 16.82 11.38 2.47
CA ILE A 196 17.20 10.36 1.49
C ILE A 196 17.21 8.96 2.11
N VAL A 197 17.77 8.81 3.29
CA VAL A 197 17.82 7.55 4.05
C VAL A 197 16.43 7.10 4.45
N SER A 198 15.59 8.00 4.99
CA SER A 198 14.22 7.70 5.40
C SER A 198 13.35 7.28 4.21
N ILE A 199 13.45 7.98 3.07
CA ILE A 199 12.72 7.63 1.85
C ILE A 199 13.19 6.27 1.33
N ALA A 200 14.50 6.02 1.28
CA ALA A 200 15.04 4.73 0.85
C ALA A 200 14.55 3.58 1.74
N ALA A 201 14.55 3.78 3.07
CA ALA A 201 13.99 2.82 4.01
C ALA A 201 12.49 2.60 3.80
N GLY A 202 11.73 3.67 3.61
CA GLY A 202 10.29 3.60 3.33
C GLY A 202 9.99 2.82 2.05
N ILE A 203 10.64 3.14 0.94
CA ILE A 203 10.47 2.45 -0.34
C ILE A 203 10.81 0.97 -0.21
N LEU A 204 11.95 0.64 0.43
CA LEU A 204 12.39 -0.75 0.56
C LEU A 204 11.40 -1.61 1.36
N VAL A 205 10.81 -1.04 2.42
CA VAL A 205 9.89 -1.76 3.30
C VAL A 205 8.48 -1.87 2.73
N THR A 206 8.04 -0.87 1.94
CA THR A 206 6.70 -0.89 1.31
C THR A 206 6.64 -1.71 0.05
N ARG A 207 7.80 -2.17 -0.44
CA ARG A 207 7.86 -2.93 -1.67
C ARG A 207 7.31 -4.33 -1.49
N SER A 208 6.40 -4.72 -2.37
CA SER A 208 5.97 -6.11 -2.56
C SER A 208 7.03 -6.89 -3.34
N SER A 209 7.19 -8.18 -3.03
CA SER A 209 8.07 -9.09 -3.77
C SER A 209 7.44 -9.41 -5.13
N GLU A 210 7.54 -8.50 -6.07
CA GLU A 210 7.12 -8.70 -7.46
C GLU A 210 8.35 -8.85 -8.38
N GLU A 211 8.17 -9.53 -9.49
CA GLU A 211 9.27 -9.84 -10.43
C GLU A 211 9.88 -8.61 -11.14
N SER A 212 9.20 -7.44 -11.10
CA SER A 212 9.62 -6.23 -11.81
C SER A 212 10.25 -5.18 -10.89
N ASN A 213 11.17 -4.36 -11.44
CA ASN A 213 11.77 -3.22 -10.74
C ASN A 213 10.71 -2.13 -10.47
N LEU A 214 10.85 -1.37 -9.36
CA LEU A 214 9.91 -0.31 -8.99
C LEU A 214 9.66 0.69 -10.14
N GLY A 215 10.73 1.09 -10.85
CA GLY A 215 10.62 2.01 -11.98
C GLY A 215 9.79 1.43 -13.13
N GLU A 216 9.97 0.15 -13.43
CA GLU A 216 9.21 -0.57 -14.45
C GLU A 216 7.76 -0.78 -14.01
N PHE A 217 7.54 -1.17 -12.75
CA PHE A 217 6.21 -1.37 -12.17
C PHE A 217 5.39 -0.07 -12.16
N VAL A 218 5.96 1.03 -11.63
CA VAL A 218 5.30 2.35 -11.64
C VAL A 218 5.11 2.84 -13.08
N GLY A 219 6.14 2.69 -13.93
CA GLY A 219 6.03 3.00 -15.34
C GLY A 219 4.87 2.25 -15.99
N ARG A 220 4.80 0.93 -15.80
CA ARG A 220 3.72 0.09 -16.34
C ARG A 220 2.34 0.49 -15.79
N GLN A 221 2.19 0.71 -14.49
CA GLN A 221 0.92 1.13 -13.91
C GLN A 221 0.47 2.52 -14.40
N LEU A 222 1.37 3.49 -14.51
CA LEU A 222 1.05 4.81 -15.08
C LEU A 222 0.69 4.73 -16.54
N THR A 223 1.19 3.72 -17.27
CA THR A 223 0.99 3.55 -18.71
C THR A 223 -0.23 2.68 -19.06
N ILE A 224 -0.77 1.90 -18.13
CA ILE A 224 -1.99 1.11 -18.32
C ILE A 224 -3.19 2.00 -18.71
N HIS A 225 -3.26 3.23 -18.20
CA HIS A 225 -4.39 4.13 -18.47
C HIS A 225 -3.98 5.38 -19.29
N PRO A 226 -3.76 5.29 -20.61
CA PRO A 226 -3.38 6.43 -21.43
C PRO A 226 -4.41 7.56 -21.41
N ARG A 227 -5.70 7.24 -21.14
CA ARG A 227 -6.77 8.24 -20.99
C ARG A 227 -6.56 9.12 -19.75
N ALA A 228 -6.11 8.57 -18.62
CA ALA A 228 -5.84 9.34 -17.40
C ALA A 228 -4.70 10.34 -17.61
N VAL A 229 -3.62 9.91 -18.27
CA VAL A 229 -2.49 10.78 -18.62
C VAL A 229 -2.93 11.89 -19.58
N GLY A 230 -3.81 11.57 -20.55
CA GLY A 230 -4.40 12.56 -21.47
C GLY A 230 -5.26 13.60 -20.73
N ILE A 231 -6.10 13.19 -19.79
CA ILE A 231 -6.93 14.10 -18.98
C ILE A 231 -6.05 15.00 -18.11
N ALA A 232 -4.99 14.48 -17.50
CA ALA A 232 -4.02 15.28 -16.75
C ALA A 232 -3.34 16.33 -17.67
N GLY A 233 -2.99 15.96 -18.90
CA GLY A 233 -2.48 16.88 -19.90
C GLY A 233 -3.46 18.02 -20.24
N VAL A 234 -4.76 17.70 -20.39
CA VAL A 234 -5.80 18.72 -20.63
C VAL A 234 -5.95 19.67 -19.44
N MET A 235 -5.94 19.15 -18.19
CA MET A 235 -6.00 19.98 -17.00
C MET A 235 -4.80 20.92 -16.89
N LEU A 236 -3.57 20.41 -17.12
CA LEU A 236 -2.36 21.22 -17.10
C LEU A 236 -2.37 22.29 -18.19
N MET A 237 -2.90 21.98 -19.36
CA MET A 237 -3.07 22.95 -20.44
C MET A 237 -4.07 24.04 -20.04
N ALA A 238 -5.19 23.69 -19.40
CA ALA A 238 -6.15 24.65 -18.87
C ALA A 238 -5.50 25.57 -17.83
N PHE A 239 -4.70 25.02 -16.90
CA PHE A 239 -3.94 25.84 -15.93
C PHE A 239 -2.92 26.75 -16.61
N ALA A 240 -2.24 26.30 -17.66
CA ALA A 240 -1.33 27.14 -18.43
C ALA A 240 -2.03 28.39 -19.01
N PHE A 241 -3.24 28.21 -19.53
CA PHE A 241 -4.04 29.33 -20.02
C PHE A 241 -4.56 30.27 -18.92
N PHE A 242 -4.87 29.71 -17.74
CA PHE A 242 -5.43 30.51 -16.63
C PHE A 242 -4.35 31.31 -15.88
N LEU A 243 -3.11 30.78 -15.79
CA LEU A 243 -1.96 31.42 -15.13
C LEU A 243 -0.96 31.93 -16.19
N SER A 244 -1.24 33.10 -16.75
CA SER A 244 -0.42 33.70 -17.82
C SER A 244 1.04 33.88 -17.42
N ASP A 245 1.35 34.19 -16.17
CA ASP A 245 2.71 34.40 -15.67
C ASP A 245 3.52 33.11 -15.57
N THR A 246 2.85 31.97 -15.48
CA THR A 246 3.48 30.64 -15.34
C THR A 246 3.16 29.73 -16.53
N PHE A 247 2.84 30.30 -17.68
CA PHE A 247 2.44 29.60 -18.90
C PHE A 247 3.46 28.53 -19.33
N TRP A 248 4.73 28.87 -19.43
CA TRP A 248 5.77 28.00 -19.98
C TRP A 248 5.97 26.68 -19.21
N PRO A 249 6.11 26.66 -17.87
CA PRO A 249 6.26 25.41 -17.14
C PRO A 249 5.06 24.47 -17.31
N PHE A 250 3.84 24.97 -17.22
CA PHE A 250 2.63 24.16 -17.37
C PHE A 250 2.44 23.67 -18.81
N PHE A 251 2.78 24.49 -19.81
CA PHE A 251 2.72 24.11 -21.22
C PHE A 251 3.71 22.98 -21.54
N ILE A 252 4.95 23.05 -21.06
CA ILE A 252 5.95 21.99 -21.24
C ILE A 252 5.48 20.70 -20.62
N LEU A 253 4.95 20.76 -19.38
CA LEU A 253 4.47 19.57 -18.65
C LEU A 253 3.23 18.96 -19.34
N ALA A 254 2.29 19.78 -19.79
CA ALA A 254 1.14 19.34 -20.56
C ALA A 254 1.54 18.68 -21.88
N SER A 255 2.49 19.28 -22.61
CA SER A 255 3.05 18.73 -23.84
C SER A 255 3.71 17.36 -23.61
N LEU A 256 4.45 17.21 -22.50
CA LEU A 256 5.05 15.93 -22.09
C LEU A 256 3.96 14.88 -21.81
N CYS A 257 2.89 15.26 -21.09
CA CYS A 257 1.75 14.36 -20.83
C CYS A 257 1.04 13.95 -22.13
N PHE A 258 0.84 14.85 -23.08
CA PHE A 258 0.26 14.48 -24.38
C PHE A 258 1.18 13.60 -25.22
N ALA A 259 2.48 13.87 -25.22
CA ALA A 259 3.46 13.02 -25.89
C ALA A 259 3.47 11.61 -25.32
N THR A 260 3.51 11.47 -23.99
CA THR A 260 3.44 10.16 -23.31
C THR A 260 2.12 9.46 -23.60
N ALA A 261 0.97 10.13 -23.50
CA ALA A 261 -0.33 9.56 -23.81
C ALA A 261 -0.42 9.08 -25.28
N TYR A 262 0.16 9.83 -26.21
CA TYR A 262 0.21 9.46 -27.62
C TYR A 262 1.08 8.22 -27.87
N PHE A 263 2.30 8.17 -27.31
CA PHE A 263 3.19 7.01 -27.42
C PHE A 263 2.56 5.76 -26.79
N LEU A 264 1.91 5.90 -25.65
CA LEU A 264 1.22 4.79 -24.98
C LEU A 264 0.04 4.25 -25.80
N LYS A 265 -0.77 5.15 -26.37
CA LYS A 265 -1.86 4.75 -27.26
C LYS A 265 -1.35 4.04 -28.50
N LYS A 266 -0.21 4.46 -29.06
CA LYS A 266 0.41 3.80 -30.20
C LYS A 266 0.93 2.42 -29.85
N ASN A 267 1.63 2.27 -28.71
CA ASN A 267 2.14 0.98 -28.25
C ASN A 267 1.02 -0.01 -27.84
N ALA A 268 -0.11 0.50 -27.29
CA ALA A 268 -1.29 -0.33 -26.99
C ALA A 268 -1.95 -0.87 -28.26
N LEU A 269 -1.90 -0.13 -29.37
CA LEU A 269 -2.41 -0.61 -30.67
C LEU A 269 -1.47 -1.66 -31.31
N GLU A 270 -0.18 -1.66 -30.98
CA GLU A 270 0.80 -2.64 -31.48
C GLU A 270 0.86 -3.93 -30.65
N ASN A 271 0.35 -3.92 -29.39
CA ASN A 271 0.30 -5.08 -28.50
C ASN A 271 -1.11 -5.21 -27.85
N PRO A 272 -2.03 -5.95 -28.48
CA PRO A 272 -3.42 -6.09 -28.01
C PRO A 272 -3.57 -6.82 -26.66
N ASP A 273 -2.57 -7.58 -26.22
CA ASP A 273 -2.59 -8.29 -24.91
C ASP A 273 -2.66 -7.36 -23.69
N ILE A 274 -2.41 -6.04 -23.87
CA ILE A 274 -2.51 -5.04 -22.79
C ILE A 274 -3.95 -4.53 -22.62
N GLU A 275 -4.81 -4.67 -23.61
CA GLU A 275 -6.18 -4.18 -23.61
C GLU A 275 -7.13 -5.10 -22.83
N GLU A 276 -6.87 -6.41 -22.77
CA GLU A 276 -7.64 -7.36 -21.95
C GLU A 276 -7.45 -7.12 -20.45
N LEU A 277 -6.24 -6.76 -19.99
CA LEU A 277 -5.96 -6.43 -18.58
C LEU A 277 -6.59 -5.09 -18.13
N SER A 278 -6.87 -4.18 -19.07
CA SER A 278 -7.52 -2.88 -18.75
C SER A 278 -9.04 -2.98 -18.74
N ALA A 279 -9.63 -3.89 -19.49
CA ALA A 279 -11.08 -4.10 -19.55
C ALA A 279 -11.63 -4.72 -18.25
N ASP A 280 -10.87 -5.62 -17.62
CA ASP A 280 -11.25 -6.24 -16.34
C ASP A 280 -11.18 -5.29 -15.15
N SER A 281 -10.31 -4.27 -15.19
CA SER A 281 -10.22 -3.27 -14.13
C SER A 281 -11.30 -2.19 -14.22
N ASP A 282 -11.75 -1.81 -15.41
CA ASP A 282 -12.86 -0.86 -15.60
C ASP A 282 -14.23 -1.48 -15.26
N ALA A 283 -14.38 -2.79 -15.43
CA ALA A 283 -15.59 -3.51 -15.03
C ALA A 283 -15.80 -3.57 -13.50
N SER A 284 -14.73 -3.41 -12.72
CA SER A 284 -14.79 -3.43 -11.25
C SER A 284 -15.09 -2.07 -10.60
N LEU A 285 -14.96 -0.96 -11.35
CA LEU A 285 -15.17 0.42 -10.85
C LEU A 285 -16.43 1.09 -11.41
N GLY A 286 -17.04 0.54 -12.46
CA GLY A 286 -18.29 1.02 -13.04
C GLY A 286 -19.48 0.32 -12.37
N GLY A 287 -20.25 1.07 -11.57
CA GLY A 287 -21.49 0.57 -11.00
C GLY A 287 -22.39 -0.04 -12.09
N ALA A 288 -22.84 -1.25 -11.88
CA ALA A 288 -23.70 -1.99 -12.79
C ALA A 288 -24.96 -1.14 -13.15
N PRO A 289 -25.33 -1.03 -14.44
CA PRO A 289 -26.58 -0.42 -14.83
C PRO A 289 -27.75 -1.26 -14.33
N LEU A 290 -28.71 -0.62 -13.70
CA LEU A 290 -29.99 -1.22 -13.30
C LEU A 290 -30.68 -1.84 -14.53
N PRO A 291 -31.21 -3.06 -14.46
CA PRO A 291 -31.92 -3.67 -15.57
C PRO A 291 -33.25 -2.94 -15.78
N GLN A 292 -33.41 -2.30 -16.93
CA GLN A 292 -34.70 -1.77 -17.39
C GLN A 292 -35.61 -2.92 -17.76
N SER A 293 -36.79 -2.91 -17.18
CA SER A 293 -37.92 -3.75 -17.48
C SER A 293 -38.33 -3.62 -18.96
N GLY A 294 -38.11 -4.66 -19.74
CA GLY A 294 -38.58 -4.78 -21.10
C GLY A 294 -39.43 -6.04 -21.27
N GLN A 295 -40.64 -5.84 -21.74
CA GLN A 295 -41.73 -6.78 -21.97
C GLN A 295 -41.38 -7.96 -22.86
N PRO A 296 -42.09 -9.12 -22.77
CA PRO A 296 -41.81 -10.29 -23.55
C PRO A 296 -42.41 -10.18 -24.97
N ARG A 297 -41.59 -10.37 -26.00
CA ARG A 297 -42.08 -10.67 -27.35
C ARG A 297 -42.00 -12.18 -27.60
N LEU A 298 -43.16 -12.78 -27.78
CA LEU A 298 -43.36 -14.08 -28.36
C LEU A 298 -43.05 -14.04 -29.87
N SER A 299 -42.18 -14.91 -30.36
CA SER A 299 -42.26 -15.40 -31.70
C SER A 299 -41.50 -16.73 -31.78
N GLY A 300 -42.19 -17.78 -32.25
CA GLY A 300 -41.68 -19.11 -32.39
C GLY A 300 -40.82 -19.30 -33.64
N GLY A 301 -40.13 -20.39 -33.72
CA GLY A 301 -39.39 -20.91 -34.90
C GLY A 301 -38.34 -21.91 -34.50
N GLU A 302 -38.57 -23.17 -34.82
CA GLU A 302 -37.67 -24.31 -34.75
C GLU A 302 -36.36 -24.05 -35.52
N ASP A 303 -35.20 -24.52 -35.02
CA ASP A 303 -34.34 -25.50 -35.66
C ASP A 303 -33.01 -25.70 -34.95
N VAL A 304 -32.77 -26.94 -34.56
CA VAL A 304 -31.59 -27.84 -34.63
C VAL A 304 -30.18 -27.28 -34.54
N ALA A 305 -29.52 -27.76 -33.47
CA ALA A 305 -28.13 -28.20 -33.34
C ALA A 305 -26.97 -27.36 -33.92
N HIS A 306 -26.15 -26.81 -33.03
CA HIS A 306 -24.71 -27.11 -33.01
C HIS A 306 -24.13 -26.81 -31.64
N ALA A 307 -23.54 -27.82 -31.03
CA ALA A 307 -22.74 -27.72 -29.84
C ALA A 307 -21.39 -27.04 -30.20
N GLU A 308 -21.14 -25.86 -29.67
CA GLU A 308 -19.78 -25.35 -29.54
C GLU A 308 -19.40 -25.34 -28.07
N SER A 309 -18.40 -26.15 -27.80
CA SER A 309 -17.74 -26.33 -26.52
C SER A 309 -16.99 -25.03 -26.13
N GLY A 310 -17.52 -24.28 -25.16
CA GLY A 310 -16.76 -23.30 -24.42
C GLY A 310 -15.64 -23.98 -23.62
N PRO A 311 -14.53 -23.26 -23.28
CA PRO A 311 -13.40 -23.86 -22.60
C PRO A 311 -13.82 -24.42 -21.24
N THR A 312 -13.61 -25.72 -21.09
CA THR A 312 -13.84 -26.46 -19.85
C THR A 312 -12.91 -25.90 -18.78
N LYS A 313 -13.45 -25.18 -17.81
CA LYS A 313 -12.71 -24.78 -16.60
C LYS A 313 -12.10 -26.04 -15.99
N SER A 314 -10.83 -25.99 -15.63
CA SER A 314 -10.14 -27.13 -15.05
C SER A 314 -10.79 -27.51 -13.70
N PRO A 315 -10.81 -28.80 -13.32
CA PRO A 315 -11.37 -29.22 -12.02
C PRO A 315 -10.70 -28.53 -10.82
N MET A 316 -9.54 -27.94 -11.02
CA MET A 316 -8.75 -27.23 -10.01
C MET A 316 -9.21 -25.78 -9.81
N GLU A 317 -9.72 -25.10 -10.86
CA GLU A 317 -10.29 -23.75 -10.74
C GLU A 317 -11.65 -23.73 -10.04
N SER A 318 -12.44 -24.81 -10.21
CA SER A 318 -13.71 -24.97 -9.48
C SER A 318 -13.54 -25.29 -7.99
N ALA A 319 -12.35 -25.74 -7.56
CA ALA A 319 -12.05 -26.00 -6.15
C ALA A 319 -11.60 -24.73 -5.38
N ILE A 320 -11.22 -23.65 -6.07
CA ILE A 320 -10.74 -22.40 -5.46
C ILE A 320 -11.88 -21.43 -5.14
N GLU A 321 -13.03 -21.53 -5.78
CA GLU A 321 -14.24 -20.77 -5.42
C GLU A 321 -14.97 -21.41 -4.23
N GLN A 322 -14.34 -21.51 -3.07
CA GLN A 322 -15.06 -21.87 -1.85
C GLN A 322 -15.98 -20.70 -1.46
N GLU A 323 -17.29 -20.94 -1.64
CA GLU A 323 -18.32 -20.04 -1.16
C GLU A 323 -18.15 -19.82 0.35
N VAL A 324 -18.14 -18.55 0.76
CA VAL A 324 -17.95 -18.21 2.19
C VAL A 324 -19.04 -18.79 3.05
N PHE A 325 -20.30 -18.81 2.55
CA PHE A 325 -21.44 -19.45 3.18
C PHE A 325 -22.06 -20.49 2.24
N GLY A 326 -22.24 -21.71 2.73
CA GLY A 326 -22.89 -22.81 2.05
C GLY A 326 -24.09 -23.31 2.86
N LEU A 327 -25.18 -23.64 2.15
CA LEU A 327 -26.33 -24.39 2.67
C LEU A 327 -26.40 -25.68 1.90
N GLU A 328 -26.16 -26.79 2.56
CA GLU A 328 -26.36 -28.12 1.98
C GLU A 328 -27.65 -28.74 2.51
N MET A 329 -28.40 -29.36 1.60
CA MET A 329 -29.73 -29.91 1.90
C MET A 329 -29.88 -31.33 1.43
N GLY A 330 -30.58 -32.15 2.21
CA GLY A 330 -31.01 -33.48 1.79
C GLY A 330 -32.10 -33.40 0.68
N TYR A 331 -32.24 -34.46 -0.04
CA TYR A 331 -33.08 -34.52 -1.24
C TYR A 331 -34.59 -34.21 -0.97
N GLY A 332 -35.12 -34.44 0.23
CA GLY A 332 -36.48 -34.10 0.61
C GLY A 332 -36.75 -32.60 0.72
N LEU A 333 -35.70 -31.80 0.95
CA LEU A 333 -35.78 -30.35 1.07
C LEU A 333 -35.62 -29.60 -0.27
N LEU A 334 -35.24 -30.28 -1.34
CA LEU A 334 -35.09 -29.68 -2.68
C LEU A 334 -36.38 -29.04 -3.20
N VAL A 335 -37.53 -29.53 -2.75
CA VAL A 335 -38.84 -28.97 -3.10
C VAL A 335 -38.95 -27.49 -2.65
N LEU A 336 -38.30 -27.12 -1.54
CA LEU A 336 -38.31 -25.75 -1.03
C LEU A 336 -37.43 -24.78 -1.87
N ALA A 337 -36.43 -25.30 -2.59
CA ALA A 337 -35.55 -24.54 -3.45
C ALA A 337 -36.04 -24.44 -4.90
N ASP A 338 -36.92 -25.34 -5.33
CA ASP A 338 -37.44 -25.39 -6.72
C ASP A 338 -38.61 -24.42 -6.92
N LYS A 339 -38.36 -23.30 -7.61
CA LYS A 339 -39.43 -22.33 -7.97
C LYS A 339 -40.58 -22.94 -8.77
N LYS A 340 -40.35 -24.00 -9.59
CA LYS A 340 -41.39 -24.64 -10.38
C LYS A 340 -42.35 -25.45 -9.52
N LYS A 341 -41.93 -25.84 -8.32
CA LYS A 341 -42.73 -26.57 -7.33
C LYS A 341 -43.28 -25.70 -6.20
N GLY A 342 -43.16 -24.37 -6.34
CA GLY A 342 -43.68 -23.41 -5.36
C GLY A 342 -42.71 -23.12 -4.21
N GLY A 343 -41.44 -23.52 -4.31
CA GLY A 343 -40.43 -23.25 -3.30
C GLY A 343 -39.99 -21.77 -3.29
N ASP A 344 -39.94 -21.17 -2.11
CA ASP A 344 -39.60 -19.75 -1.87
C ASP A 344 -38.27 -19.56 -1.09
N LEU A 345 -37.54 -20.62 -0.84
CA LEU A 345 -36.33 -20.61 -0.03
C LEU A 345 -35.26 -19.62 -0.53
N LEU A 346 -34.99 -19.59 -1.84
CA LEU A 346 -33.99 -18.69 -2.43
C LEU A 346 -34.39 -17.21 -2.29
N GLU A 347 -35.68 -16.90 -2.37
CA GLU A 347 -36.19 -15.55 -2.17
C GLU A 347 -36.07 -15.13 -0.68
N ARG A 348 -36.37 -16.05 0.22
CA ARG A 348 -36.21 -15.82 1.67
C ARG A 348 -34.75 -15.63 2.07
N ILE A 349 -33.81 -16.39 1.50
CA ILE A 349 -32.38 -16.19 1.73
C ILE A 349 -31.95 -14.82 1.26
N THR A 350 -32.40 -14.38 0.07
CA THR A 350 -32.10 -13.04 -0.45
C THR A 350 -32.72 -11.94 0.42
N GLY A 351 -33.95 -12.14 0.90
CA GLY A 351 -34.61 -11.22 1.83
C GLY A 351 -33.89 -11.11 3.17
N ALA A 352 -33.46 -12.24 3.74
CA ALA A 352 -32.70 -12.27 5.00
C ALA A 352 -31.36 -11.54 4.87
N ARG A 353 -30.62 -11.73 3.74
CA ARG A 353 -29.38 -11.00 3.46
C ARG A 353 -29.62 -9.49 3.36
N THR A 354 -30.70 -9.08 2.72
CA THR A 354 -31.06 -7.66 2.58
C THR A 354 -31.43 -7.04 3.93
N ASN A 355 -32.16 -7.75 4.76
CA ASN A 355 -32.51 -7.28 6.11
C ASN A 355 -31.28 -7.19 7.00
N PHE A 356 -30.40 -8.19 6.97
CA PHE A 356 -29.13 -8.16 7.70
C PHE A 356 -28.26 -6.97 7.27
N ALA A 357 -28.19 -6.70 5.97
CA ALA A 357 -27.44 -5.55 5.46
C ALA A 357 -27.99 -4.22 5.95
N LYS A 358 -29.32 -4.11 6.09
CA LYS A 358 -29.99 -2.90 6.62
C LYS A 358 -29.76 -2.72 8.12
N GLU A 359 -29.79 -3.80 8.90
CA GLU A 359 -29.63 -3.75 10.35
C GLU A 359 -28.18 -3.58 10.80
N MET A 360 -27.26 -4.28 10.15
CA MET A 360 -25.86 -4.37 10.58
C MET A 360 -24.92 -3.45 9.75
N GLY A 361 -25.39 -2.88 8.66
CA GLY A 361 -24.57 -2.04 7.76
C GLY A 361 -23.49 -2.80 6.98
N MET A 362 -23.57 -4.15 6.93
CA MET A 362 -22.60 -5.00 6.26
C MET A 362 -23.28 -5.92 5.24
N LEU A 363 -22.68 -6.06 4.04
CA LEU A 363 -23.17 -6.97 3.00
C LEU A 363 -22.67 -8.40 3.30
N LEU A 364 -23.62 -9.33 3.51
CA LEU A 364 -23.29 -10.76 3.54
C LEU A 364 -22.94 -11.26 2.13
N PRO A 365 -21.87 -12.06 1.97
CA PRO A 365 -21.56 -12.71 0.70
C PRO A 365 -22.71 -13.63 0.24
N THR A 366 -22.63 -14.10 -1.00
CA THR A 366 -23.61 -15.03 -1.54
C THR A 366 -23.60 -16.33 -0.75
N ILE A 367 -24.80 -16.88 -0.49
CA ILE A 367 -24.98 -18.18 0.16
C ILE A 367 -25.21 -19.20 -0.95
N GLY A 368 -24.24 -20.10 -1.15
CA GLY A 368 -24.39 -21.23 -2.08
C GLY A 368 -25.36 -22.25 -1.54
N VAL A 369 -26.34 -22.64 -2.33
CA VAL A 369 -27.29 -23.70 -1.97
C VAL A 369 -26.99 -24.91 -2.82
N ARG A 370 -26.68 -26.05 -2.18
CA ARG A 370 -26.30 -27.30 -2.83
C ARG A 370 -27.10 -28.48 -2.26
N ASP A 371 -27.36 -29.48 -3.09
CA ASP A 371 -27.84 -30.77 -2.66
C ASP A 371 -26.67 -31.62 -2.14
N ASN A 372 -26.94 -32.38 -1.08
CA ASN A 372 -25.97 -33.33 -0.54
C ASN A 372 -26.65 -34.66 -0.25
N ILE A 373 -26.19 -35.70 -0.95
CA ILE A 373 -26.75 -37.07 -0.88
C ILE A 373 -26.35 -37.77 0.43
N GLU A 374 -25.33 -37.30 1.11
CA GLU A 374 -24.87 -37.84 2.39
C GLU A 374 -25.76 -37.44 3.57
N LEU A 375 -26.63 -36.41 3.38
CA LEU A 375 -27.56 -35.95 4.42
C LEU A 375 -28.86 -36.77 4.38
N GLU A 376 -29.51 -36.89 5.54
CA GLU A 376 -30.87 -37.46 5.59
C GLU A 376 -31.84 -36.61 4.77
N PRO A 377 -32.95 -37.20 4.26
CA PRO A 377 -33.85 -36.52 3.32
C PRO A 377 -34.35 -35.15 3.75
N ASN A 378 -34.58 -34.94 5.04
CA ASN A 378 -35.14 -33.73 5.62
C ASN A 378 -34.11 -32.92 6.46
N GLU A 379 -32.85 -33.22 6.27
CA GLU A 379 -31.76 -32.61 7.00
C GLU A 379 -31.09 -31.53 6.17
N TYR A 380 -30.57 -30.49 6.83
CA TYR A 380 -29.74 -29.47 6.23
C TYR A 380 -28.55 -29.14 7.12
N ARG A 381 -27.46 -28.69 6.51
CA ARG A 381 -26.30 -28.14 7.22
C ARG A 381 -25.85 -26.80 6.68
N LEU A 382 -25.43 -25.91 7.55
CA LEU A 382 -24.84 -24.63 7.23
C LEU A 382 -23.33 -24.74 7.29
N LEU A 383 -22.66 -24.27 6.26
CA LEU A 383 -21.21 -24.28 6.14
C LEU A 383 -20.68 -22.86 6.12
N LEU A 384 -19.60 -22.62 6.84
CA LEU A 384 -18.80 -21.40 6.78
C LEU A 384 -17.40 -21.79 6.30
N ARG A 385 -17.02 -21.34 5.10
CA ARG A 385 -15.76 -21.72 4.47
C ARG A 385 -15.52 -23.25 4.47
N GLY A 386 -16.54 -24.00 4.11
CA GLY A 386 -16.49 -25.47 4.06
C GLY A 386 -16.58 -26.18 5.43
N LYS A 387 -16.59 -25.45 6.55
CA LYS A 387 -16.72 -26.04 7.90
C LYS A 387 -18.17 -26.00 8.36
N GLU A 388 -18.73 -27.12 8.81
CA GLU A 388 -20.07 -27.21 9.36
C GLU A 388 -20.17 -26.37 10.66
N ILE A 389 -21.12 -25.42 10.69
CA ILE A 389 -21.41 -24.55 11.83
C ILE A 389 -22.75 -24.87 12.47
N ALA A 390 -23.70 -25.41 11.72
CA ALA A 390 -24.99 -25.81 12.22
C ALA A 390 -25.57 -26.93 11.38
N ARG A 391 -26.30 -27.85 12.00
CA ARG A 391 -27.01 -28.97 11.40
C ARG A 391 -28.37 -29.10 12.03
N SER A 392 -29.44 -29.29 11.22
CA SER A 392 -30.78 -29.47 11.73
C SER A 392 -31.67 -30.15 10.70
N SER A 393 -32.88 -30.50 11.08
CA SER A 393 -33.88 -31.11 10.18
C SER A 393 -35.16 -30.30 10.17
N VAL A 394 -35.81 -30.23 8.97
CA VAL A 394 -37.09 -29.54 8.75
C VAL A 394 -38.04 -30.47 8.02
N LEU A 395 -39.27 -30.51 8.42
CA LEU A 395 -40.35 -31.24 7.79
C LEU A 395 -41.18 -30.25 6.96
N PRO A 396 -41.06 -30.25 5.61
CA PRO A 396 -41.69 -29.24 4.76
C PRO A 396 -43.22 -29.16 4.82
N GLU A 397 -43.87 -30.29 5.18
CA GLU A 397 -45.32 -30.40 5.18
C GLU A 397 -45.93 -30.15 6.60
N ARG A 398 -45.14 -29.74 7.56
CA ARG A 398 -45.60 -29.53 8.96
C ARG A 398 -45.42 -28.10 9.44
N VAL A 399 -46.33 -27.65 10.29
CA VAL A 399 -46.28 -26.32 10.92
C VAL A 399 -45.71 -26.48 12.31
N LEU A 400 -44.74 -25.64 12.67
CA LEU A 400 -44.20 -25.58 14.04
C LEU A 400 -45.23 -24.89 14.95
N ALA A 401 -45.84 -25.64 15.83
CA ALA A 401 -46.69 -25.07 16.88
C ALA A 401 -45.81 -24.75 18.10
N MET A 402 -45.68 -23.47 18.45
CA MET A 402 -45.05 -23.04 19.70
C MET A 402 -46.14 -22.77 20.73
N ASN A 403 -46.00 -23.40 21.90
CA ASN A 403 -46.85 -23.10 23.06
C ASN A 403 -46.32 -21.78 23.67
N MET A 404 -47.15 -20.73 23.64
CA MET A 404 -46.83 -19.44 24.28
C MET A 404 -47.07 -19.50 25.77
#